data_2f8a053c583171c7e985dce8700de55f
#
_entry.id   2f8a053c583171c7e985dce8700de55f
#
_cell.length_a   1.000
_cell.length_b   1.000
_cell.length_c   1.000
_cell.angle_alpha   90.00
_cell.angle_beta   90.00
_cell.angle_gamma   90.00
#
_symmetry.space_group_name_H-M   'P 1'
#
loop_
_entity.id
_entity.type
_entity.pdbx_description
1 polymer ?
#
loop_
_entity_poly.entity_id
_entity_poly.type
_entity_poly.pdbx_seq_one_letter_code
_entity_poly.pdbx_strand_id
1 'polypeptide(L)'
;MFIQTWMWFGNTMIMLMSGIMGINPSLFEAASIDGASSGQVFRKITLPLLSPIMVYTLVTSMIGGLQMFDIPFLFRKAGSDPSEHVRTVAVYIYEKFHTFGTVDASYGYSGAASVCLFIVTLCLGSITFYLNRDKDAIAKKKQRKKLAQQAKIKNKQFGGLGI
;
A
#
# COMPACT_ATOMS: atom_id res chain seq x y z
N MET A 1 -17.21 11.12 4.38
CA MET A 1 -16.87 9.80 3.84
C MET A 1 -17.26 9.65 2.37
N PHE A 2 -18.51 9.90 1.95
CA PHE A 2 -18.97 9.73 0.56
C PHE A 2 -18.14 10.49 -0.47
N ILE A 3 -17.88 11.78 -0.27
CA ILE A 3 -17.13 12.63 -1.21
C ILE A 3 -15.71 12.10 -1.41
N GLN A 4 -15.05 11.69 -0.34
CA GLN A 4 -13.70 11.11 -0.41
C GLN A 4 -13.68 9.82 -1.22
N THR A 5 -14.62 8.92 -0.97
CA THR A 5 -14.76 7.67 -1.74
C THR A 5 -14.99 7.96 -3.22
N TRP A 6 -15.84 8.93 -3.53
CA TRP A 6 -16.12 9.35 -4.90
C TRP A 6 -14.87 9.88 -5.61
N MET A 7 -14.10 10.73 -4.94
CA MET A 7 -12.87 11.32 -5.52
C MET A 7 -11.80 10.26 -5.80
N TRP A 8 -11.63 9.27 -4.91
CA TRP A 8 -10.57 8.28 -5.01
C TRP A 8 -10.97 7.01 -5.76
N PHE A 9 -12.26 6.82 -6.00
CA PHE A 9 -12.80 5.63 -6.69
C PHE A 9 -12.16 5.42 -8.06
N GLY A 10 -12.06 6.47 -8.87
CA GLY A 10 -11.48 6.41 -10.21
C GLY A 10 -10.01 5.97 -10.21
N ASN A 11 -9.20 6.53 -9.29
CA ASN A 11 -7.80 6.16 -9.16
C ASN A 11 -7.63 4.67 -8.77
N THR A 12 -8.40 4.21 -7.80
CA THR A 12 -8.39 2.81 -7.36
C THR A 12 -8.83 1.86 -8.47
N MET A 13 -9.85 2.25 -9.25
CA MET A 13 -10.34 1.49 -10.39
C MET A 13 -9.27 1.33 -11.48
N ILE A 14 -8.61 2.42 -11.87
CA ILE A 14 -7.53 2.38 -12.87
C ILE A 14 -6.39 1.47 -12.40
N MET A 15 -6.04 1.55 -11.14
CA MET A 15 -4.95 0.75 -10.57
C MET A 15 -5.26 -0.75 -10.57
N LEU A 16 -6.48 -1.14 -10.22
CA LEU A 16 -6.93 -2.53 -10.27
C LEU A 16 -7.06 -3.04 -11.72
N MET A 17 -7.58 -2.22 -12.64
CA MET A 17 -7.65 -2.57 -14.07
C MET A 17 -6.25 -2.81 -14.64
N SER A 18 -5.31 -1.93 -14.37
CA SER A 18 -3.91 -2.11 -14.78
C SER A 18 -3.33 -3.43 -14.23
N GLY A 19 -3.65 -3.77 -13.00
CA GLY A 19 -3.26 -5.05 -12.41
C GLY A 19 -3.84 -6.26 -13.14
N ILE A 20 -5.11 -6.21 -13.54
CA ILE A 20 -5.75 -7.27 -14.30
C ILE A 20 -5.12 -7.42 -15.69
N MET A 21 -4.86 -6.31 -16.37
CA MET A 21 -4.23 -6.28 -17.70
C MET A 21 -2.78 -6.81 -17.66
N GLY A 22 -2.11 -6.75 -16.51
CA GLY A 22 -0.77 -7.32 -16.31
C GLY A 22 -0.75 -8.85 -16.13
N ILE A 23 -1.89 -9.50 -15.98
CA ILE A 23 -1.97 -10.95 -15.86
C ILE A 23 -1.75 -11.58 -17.25
N ASN A 24 -0.90 -12.63 -17.33
CA ASN A 24 -0.63 -13.31 -18.58
C ASN A 24 -1.93 -13.93 -19.15
N PRO A 25 -2.34 -13.58 -20.40
CA PRO A 25 -3.54 -14.09 -21.03
C PRO A 25 -3.60 -15.62 -21.13
N SER A 26 -2.45 -16.28 -21.27
CA SER A 26 -2.37 -17.74 -21.35
C SER A 26 -2.96 -18.48 -20.16
N LEU A 27 -3.01 -17.84 -18.97
CA LEU A 27 -3.66 -18.42 -17.79
C LEU A 27 -5.19 -18.48 -17.95
N PHE A 28 -5.77 -17.50 -18.62
CA PHE A 28 -7.20 -17.46 -18.90
C PHE A 28 -7.57 -18.45 -20.01
N GLU A 29 -6.73 -18.56 -21.04
CA GLU A 29 -6.88 -19.52 -22.12
C GLU A 29 -6.83 -20.97 -21.60
N ALA A 30 -5.83 -21.29 -20.79
CA ALA A 30 -5.72 -22.60 -20.16
C ALA A 30 -6.93 -22.94 -19.30
N ALA A 31 -7.39 -21.98 -18.47
CA ALA A 31 -8.59 -22.16 -17.66
C ALA A 31 -9.86 -22.38 -18.49
N SER A 32 -9.95 -21.73 -19.66
CA SER A 32 -11.05 -21.93 -20.60
C SER A 32 -11.04 -23.32 -21.20
N ILE A 33 -9.86 -23.85 -21.58
CA ILE A 33 -9.70 -25.21 -22.08
C ILE A 33 -10.07 -26.25 -21.00
N ASP A 34 -9.72 -25.99 -19.75
CA ASP A 34 -10.09 -26.81 -18.59
C ASP A 34 -11.57 -26.71 -18.21
N GLY A 35 -12.38 -25.95 -18.95
CA GLY A 35 -13.82 -25.79 -18.69
C GLY A 35 -14.15 -25.02 -17.41
N ALA A 36 -13.24 -24.19 -16.91
CA ALA A 36 -13.47 -23.42 -15.70
C ALA A 36 -14.53 -22.33 -15.92
N SER A 37 -15.47 -22.20 -14.98
CA SER A 37 -16.47 -21.11 -15.02
C SER A 37 -15.81 -19.76 -14.69
N SER A 38 -16.39 -18.66 -15.18
CA SER A 38 -15.90 -17.29 -14.92
C SER A 38 -15.69 -16.99 -13.42
N GLY A 39 -16.57 -17.53 -12.55
CA GLY A 39 -16.41 -17.39 -11.09
C GLY A 39 -15.21 -18.16 -10.52
N GLN A 40 -14.88 -19.31 -11.10
CA GLN A 40 -13.70 -20.09 -10.73
C GLN A 40 -12.42 -19.39 -11.20
N VAL A 41 -12.40 -18.85 -12.41
CA VAL A 41 -11.30 -18.06 -12.95
C VAL A 41 -11.04 -16.84 -12.06
N PHE A 42 -12.11 -16.10 -11.72
CA PHE A 42 -11.99 -14.93 -10.85
C PHE A 42 -11.39 -15.27 -9.48
N ARG A 43 -11.91 -16.31 -8.81
CA ARG A 43 -11.49 -16.66 -7.45
C ARG A 43 -10.12 -17.35 -7.38
N LYS A 44 -9.80 -18.19 -8.37
CA LYS A 44 -8.59 -19.03 -8.33
C LYS A 44 -7.39 -18.43 -9.08
N ILE A 45 -7.63 -17.54 -10.03
CA ILE A 45 -6.58 -16.94 -10.87
C ILE A 45 -6.51 -15.44 -10.62
N THR A 46 -7.60 -14.70 -10.91
CA THR A 46 -7.58 -13.23 -10.87
C THR A 46 -7.34 -12.69 -9.46
N LEU A 47 -8.14 -13.12 -8.50
CA LEU A 47 -8.09 -12.57 -7.13
C LEU A 47 -6.74 -12.82 -6.42
N PRO A 48 -6.15 -14.02 -6.44
CA PRO A 48 -4.85 -14.23 -5.80
C PRO A 48 -3.70 -13.50 -6.51
N LEU A 49 -3.74 -13.34 -7.84
CA LEU A 49 -2.73 -12.58 -8.57
C LEU A 49 -2.86 -11.07 -8.35
N LEU A 50 -4.08 -10.56 -8.13
CA LEU A 50 -4.33 -9.16 -7.76
C LEU A 50 -4.09 -8.85 -6.29
N SER A 51 -3.99 -9.86 -5.44
CA SER A 51 -3.85 -9.68 -3.98
C SER A 51 -2.78 -8.65 -3.58
N PRO A 52 -1.57 -8.63 -4.16
CA PRO A 52 -0.56 -7.63 -3.80
C PRO A 52 -1.00 -6.20 -4.10
N ILE A 53 -1.68 -6.00 -5.25
CA ILE A 53 -2.19 -4.67 -5.67
C ILE A 53 -3.35 -4.26 -4.77
N MET A 54 -4.24 -5.19 -4.42
CA MET A 54 -5.35 -4.94 -3.50
C MET A 54 -4.86 -4.52 -2.11
N VAL A 55 -3.87 -5.21 -1.56
CA VAL A 55 -3.27 -4.82 -0.27
C VAL A 55 -2.63 -3.44 -0.36
N TYR A 56 -1.90 -3.16 -1.43
CA TYR A 56 -1.29 -1.85 -1.66
C TYR A 56 -2.36 -0.75 -1.74
N THR A 57 -3.40 -0.92 -2.55
CA THR A 57 -4.48 0.07 -2.68
C THR A 57 -5.24 0.29 -1.37
N LEU A 58 -5.49 -0.77 -0.60
CA LEU A 58 -6.15 -0.67 0.69
C LEU A 58 -5.32 0.16 1.68
N VAL A 59 -4.04 -0.13 1.81
CA VAL A 59 -3.19 0.58 2.76
C VAL A 59 -2.93 2.03 2.34
N THR A 60 -2.71 2.28 1.04
CA THR A 60 -2.58 3.67 0.54
C THR A 60 -3.86 4.47 0.74
N SER A 61 -5.04 3.85 0.60
CA SER A 61 -6.32 4.49 0.91
C SER A 61 -6.48 4.80 2.39
N MET A 62 -6.03 3.91 3.28
CA MET A 62 -6.03 4.16 4.73
C MET A 62 -5.10 5.32 5.10
N ILE A 63 -3.90 5.35 4.55
CA ILE A 63 -2.93 6.44 4.77
C ILE A 63 -3.51 7.77 4.24
N GLY A 64 -4.07 7.77 3.02
CA GLY A 64 -4.72 8.94 2.44
C GLY A 64 -5.91 9.44 3.27
N GLY A 65 -6.68 8.54 3.87
CA GLY A 65 -7.76 8.88 4.80
C GLY A 65 -7.26 9.55 6.09
N LEU A 66 -6.15 9.08 6.66
CA LEU A 66 -5.53 9.66 7.85
C LEU A 66 -4.93 11.06 7.58
N GLN A 67 -4.40 11.26 6.39
CA GLN A 67 -3.77 12.51 5.96
C GLN A 67 -4.76 13.48 5.30
N MET A 68 -6.04 13.12 5.22
CA MET A 68 -7.05 13.95 4.56
C MET A 68 -7.15 15.31 5.22
N PHE A 69 -6.87 16.36 4.43
CA PHE A 69 -6.87 17.75 4.88
C PHE A 69 -7.93 18.60 4.16
N ASP A 70 -7.95 18.55 2.84
CA ASP A 70 -8.65 19.54 2.00
C ASP A 70 -10.16 19.60 2.27
N ILE A 71 -10.83 18.45 2.23
CA ILE A 71 -12.29 18.39 2.38
C ILE A 71 -12.72 18.84 3.78
N PRO A 72 -12.19 18.28 4.89
CA PRO A 72 -12.53 18.75 6.23
C PRO A 72 -12.21 20.22 6.46
N PHE A 73 -11.11 20.72 5.94
CA PHE A 73 -10.71 22.10 6.05
C PHE A 73 -11.67 23.05 5.34
N LEU A 74 -12.08 22.71 4.11
CA LEU A 74 -13.05 23.50 3.35
C LEU A 74 -14.42 23.54 4.02
N PHE A 75 -14.90 22.41 4.55
CA PHE A 75 -16.16 22.38 5.29
C PHE A 75 -16.13 23.26 6.53
N ARG A 76 -15.03 23.27 7.27
CA ARG A 76 -14.86 24.14 8.44
C ARG A 76 -14.79 25.61 8.06
N LYS A 77 -14.03 25.96 7.01
CA LYS A 77 -13.88 27.34 6.53
C LYS A 77 -15.19 27.91 5.97
N ALA A 78 -16.01 27.07 5.36
CA ALA A 78 -17.32 27.47 4.84
C ALA A 78 -18.37 27.73 5.93
N GLY A 79 -18.04 27.53 7.21
CA GLY A 79 -18.98 27.71 8.32
C GLY A 79 -20.13 26.69 8.34
N SER A 80 -20.01 25.65 7.50
CA SER A 80 -21.05 24.62 7.36
C SER A 80 -20.95 23.53 8.43
N ASP A 81 -19.86 23.52 9.19
CA ASP A 81 -19.69 22.56 10.28
C ASP A 81 -19.38 23.28 11.59
N PRO A 82 -20.39 23.44 12.45
CA PRO A 82 -20.18 23.85 13.81
C PRO A 82 -19.61 22.74 14.68
N SER A 83 -19.54 21.52 14.17
CA SER A 83 -19.20 20.36 14.97
C SER A 83 -17.73 19.94 14.79
N GLU A 84 -17.13 19.49 15.88
CA GLU A 84 -15.81 18.85 15.86
C GLU A 84 -15.80 17.50 15.12
N HIS A 85 -16.94 17.06 14.56
CA HIS A 85 -17.11 15.76 13.95
C HIS A 85 -16.36 15.55 12.63
N VAL A 86 -16.02 16.63 11.91
CA VAL A 86 -15.28 16.58 10.63
C VAL A 86 -13.80 16.92 10.82
N ARG A 87 -13.33 17.02 12.05
CA ARG A 87 -11.96 17.38 12.36
C ARG A 87 -11.03 16.19 12.20
N THR A 88 -10.21 16.20 11.17
CA THR A 88 -9.11 15.22 11.00
C THR A 88 -7.86 15.64 11.76
N VAL A 89 -6.94 14.69 11.97
CA VAL A 89 -5.65 14.97 12.63
C VAL A 89 -4.86 16.02 11.84
N ALA A 90 -4.90 15.98 10.50
CA ALA A 90 -4.21 16.95 9.64
C ALA A 90 -4.78 18.36 9.82
N VAL A 91 -6.10 18.51 9.89
CA VAL A 91 -6.75 19.81 10.16
C VAL A 91 -6.44 20.28 11.58
N TYR A 92 -6.42 19.39 12.57
CA TYR A 92 -6.06 19.73 13.95
C TYR A 92 -4.63 20.30 14.04
N ILE A 93 -3.67 19.65 13.40
CA ILE A 93 -2.27 20.11 13.33
C ILE A 93 -2.20 21.50 12.72
N TYR A 94 -2.89 21.69 11.58
CA TYR A 94 -2.93 22.96 10.86
C TYR A 94 -3.50 24.07 11.73
N GLU A 95 -4.64 23.85 12.39
CA GLU A 95 -5.29 24.84 13.25
C GLU A 95 -4.40 25.26 14.41
N LYS A 96 -3.81 24.30 15.10
CA LYS A 96 -2.90 24.58 16.23
C LYS A 96 -1.62 25.29 15.80
N PHE A 97 -1.19 25.11 14.56
CA PHE A 97 -0.04 25.79 13.99
C PHE A 97 -0.38 27.21 13.51
N HIS A 98 -1.58 27.43 12.91
CA HIS A 98 -1.98 28.71 12.29
C HIS A 98 -2.72 29.65 13.23
N THR A 99 -2.94 29.30 14.48
CA THR A 99 -3.51 30.22 15.47
C THR A 99 -2.44 31.26 15.89
N PHE A 100 -1.85 31.93 14.89
CA PHE A 100 -0.81 32.92 15.05
C PHE A 100 -1.36 34.12 15.80
N GLY A 101 -0.77 34.46 16.94
CA GLY A 101 -1.06 35.70 17.69
C GLY A 101 -2.15 35.58 18.74
N THR A 102 -2.76 34.42 18.94
CA THR A 102 -3.63 34.17 20.09
C THR A 102 -2.89 33.37 21.17
N VAL A 103 -3.31 33.50 22.40
CA VAL A 103 -2.72 32.85 23.60
C VAL A 103 -2.74 31.31 23.49
N ASP A 104 -3.49 30.75 22.53
CA ASP A 104 -3.73 29.33 22.33
C ASP A 104 -2.82 28.68 21.27
N ALA A 105 -1.87 29.41 20.69
CA ALA A 105 -0.91 28.83 19.74
C ALA A 105 0.02 27.86 20.46
N SER A 106 -0.25 26.57 20.37
CA SER A 106 0.57 25.58 21.04
C SER A 106 1.32 24.72 20.03
N TYR A 107 2.46 25.24 19.61
CA TYR A 107 3.37 24.56 18.67
C TYR A 107 3.82 23.19 19.17
N GLY A 108 3.93 23.00 20.49
CA GLY A 108 4.27 21.71 21.09
C GLY A 108 3.25 20.62 20.79
N TYR A 109 1.94 20.96 20.87
CA TYR A 109 0.89 19.97 20.56
C TYR A 109 0.79 19.66 19.07
N SER A 110 0.95 20.64 18.19
CA SER A 110 0.96 20.39 16.75
C SER A 110 2.17 19.58 16.33
N GLY A 111 3.34 19.86 16.91
CA GLY A 111 4.55 19.06 16.70
C GLY A 111 4.41 17.63 17.18
N ALA A 112 3.89 17.42 18.40
CA ALA A 112 3.65 16.07 18.92
C ALA A 112 2.64 15.28 18.07
N ALA A 113 1.53 15.92 17.67
CA ALA A 113 0.53 15.29 16.79
C ALA A 113 1.11 14.92 15.42
N SER A 114 1.98 15.77 14.85
CA SER A 114 2.67 15.48 13.58
C SER A 114 3.59 14.27 13.69
N VAL A 115 4.35 14.16 14.77
CA VAL A 115 5.22 12.99 15.02
C VAL A 115 4.40 11.72 15.23
N CYS A 116 3.31 11.78 15.98
CA CYS A 116 2.40 10.65 16.14
C CYS A 116 1.81 10.19 14.78
N LEU A 117 1.35 11.13 13.96
CA LEU A 117 0.83 10.82 12.63
C LEU A 117 1.92 10.19 11.74
N PHE A 118 3.13 10.70 11.79
CA PHE A 118 4.28 10.14 11.07
C PHE A 118 4.56 8.69 11.48
N ILE A 119 4.59 8.41 12.78
CA ILE A 119 4.82 7.04 13.28
C ILE A 119 3.73 6.09 12.80
N VAL A 120 2.46 6.50 12.87
CA VAL A 120 1.33 5.69 12.42
C VAL A 120 1.42 5.40 10.92
N THR A 121 1.69 6.41 10.09
CA THR A 121 1.82 6.24 8.63
C THR A 121 3.04 5.39 8.27
N LEU A 122 4.14 5.51 9.00
CA LEU A 122 5.33 4.70 8.83
C LEU A 122 5.08 3.23 9.18
N CYS A 123 4.34 2.95 10.26
CA CYS A 123 3.92 1.60 10.63
C CYS A 123 3.03 0.98 9.54
N LEU A 124 2.03 1.70 9.04
CA LEU A 124 1.15 1.23 7.97
C LEU A 124 1.93 0.96 6.67
N GLY A 125 2.84 1.86 6.30
CA GLY A 125 3.72 1.66 5.15
C GLY A 125 4.63 0.44 5.29
N SER A 126 5.19 0.23 6.48
CA SER A 126 6.02 -0.94 6.78
C SER A 126 5.25 -2.25 6.71
N ILE A 127 4.01 -2.26 7.20
CA ILE A 127 3.09 -3.41 7.09
C ILE A 127 2.82 -3.73 5.63
N THR A 128 2.54 -2.70 4.79
CA THR A 128 2.32 -2.87 3.34
C THR A 128 3.53 -3.51 2.67
N PHE A 129 4.72 -3.00 2.98
CA PHE A 129 5.96 -3.53 2.43
C PHE A 129 6.20 -4.99 2.84
N TYR A 130 5.88 -5.32 4.09
CA TYR A 130 6.01 -6.68 4.60
C TYR A 130 5.01 -7.65 3.96
N LEU A 131 3.75 -7.23 3.78
CA LEU A 131 2.69 -8.04 3.17
C LEU A 131 2.91 -8.26 1.67
N ASN A 132 3.40 -7.22 0.96
CA ASN A 132 3.71 -7.27 -0.47
C ASN A 132 5.11 -7.82 -0.78
N ARG A 133 5.81 -8.29 0.22
CA ARG A 133 7.13 -8.89 0.02
C ARG A 133 7.02 -10.13 -0.87
N ASP A 134 7.59 -10.04 -2.05
CA ASP A 134 7.53 -11.05 -3.09
C ASP A 134 8.22 -12.35 -2.63
N LYS A 135 7.42 -13.31 -2.16
CA LYS A 135 7.90 -14.61 -1.66
C LYS A 135 8.66 -15.39 -2.74
N ASP A 136 8.24 -15.21 -4.00
CA ASP A 136 8.86 -15.90 -5.13
C ASP A 136 10.23 -15.33 -5.47
N ALA A 137 10.39 -14.01 -5.41
CA ALA A 137 11.69 -13.37 -5.60
C ALA A 137 12.69 -13.78 -4.51
N ILE A 138 12.23 -13.92 -3.27
CA ILE A 138 13.06 -14.38 -2.15
C ILE A 138 13.41 -15.85 -2.32
N ALA A 139 12.46 -16.70 -2.72
CA ALA A 139 12.69 -18.13 -2.97
C ALA A 139 13.70 -18.32 -4.10
N LYS A 140 13.54 -17.61 -5.23
CA LYS A 140 14.50 -17.60 -6.36
C LYS A 140 15.90 -17.15 -5.94
N LYS A 141 15.98 -16.07 -5.13
CA LYS A 141 17.27 -15.59 -4.62
C LYS A 141 17.96 -16.59 -3.68
N LYS A 142 17.17 -17.28 -2.84
CA LYS A 142 17.66 -18.34 -1.96
C LYS A 142 18.17 -19.55 -2.76
N GLN A 143 17.44 -19.93 -3.81
CA GLN A 143 17.82 -21.02 -4.71
C GLN A 143 19.09 -20.70 -5.50
N ARG A 144 19.21 -19.49 -6.06
CA ARG A 144 20.44 -19.03 -6.74
C ARG A 144 21.66 -19.04 -5.81
N LYS A 145 21.49 -18.62 -4.54
CA LYS A 145 22.57 -18.67 -3.55
C LYS A 145 23.00 -20.13 -3.25
N LYS A 146 22.04 -21.05 -3.12
CA LYS A 146 22.35 -22.47 -2.91
C LYS A 146 23.11 -23.09 -4.10
N LEU A 147 22.67 -22.82 -5.33
CA LEU A 147 23.33 -23.28 -6.55
C LEU A 147 24.76 -22.72 -6.67
N ALA A 148 24.94 -21.42 -6.35
CA ALA A 148 26.27 -20.80 -6.35
C ALA A 148 27.20 -21.39 -5.28
N GLN A 149 26.69 -21.76 -4.12
CA GLN A 149 27.47 -22.48 -3.09
C GLN A 149 27.85 -23.86 -3.53
N GLN A 150 26.92 -24.64 -4.12
CA GLN A 150 27.19 -25.96 -4.65
C GLN A 150 28.24 -25.94 -5.77
N ALA A 151 28.15 -24.98 -6.69
CA ALA A 151 29.13 -24.76 -7.74
C ALA A 151 30.54 -24.47 -7.17
N LYS A 152 30.62 -23.61 -6.13
CA LYS A 152 31.90 -23.35 -5.45
C LYS A 152 32.50 -24.59 -4.77
N ILE A 153 31.67 -25.40 -4.12
CA ILE A 153 32.10 -26.65 -3.47
C ILE A 153 32.61 -27.64 -4.54
N LYS A 154 31.86 -27.80 -5.63
CA LYS A 154 32.22 -28.66 -6.75
C LYS A 154 33.55 -28.24 -7.39
N ASN A 155 33.71 -26.92 -7.66
CA ASN A 155 34.99 -26.41 -8.19
C ASN A 155 36.17 -26.63 -7.23
N LYS A 156 35.92 -26.52 -5.91
CA LYS A 156 36.96 -26.77 -4.92
C LYS A 156 37.37 -28.27 -4.84
N GLN A 157 36.44 -29.18 -5.07
CA GLN A 157 36.70 -30.62 -5.15
C GLN A 157 37.45 -30.98 -6.42
N PHE A 158 37.11 -30.41 -7.58
CA PHE A 158 37.79 -30.67 -8.84
C PHE A 158 39.13 -29.91 -8.96
N GLY A 159 39.25 -28.69 -8.38
CA GLY A 159 40.51 -27.95 -8.37
C GLY A 159 41.55 -28.47 -7.38
N GLY A 160 41.17 -29.39 -6.49
CA GLY A 160 42.10 -30.09 -5.59
C GLY A 160 42.69 -31.39 -6.13
N LEU A 161 42.20 -31.86 -7.28
CA LEU A 161 42.75 -32.93 -8.06
C LEU A 161 43.64 -32.28 -9.15
N GLY A 162 44.73 -31.67 -8.70
CA GLY A 162 45.71 -31.06 -9.58
C GLY A 162 46.27 -32.07 -10.58
N ILE A 163 46.05 -31.80 -11.88
CA ILE A 163 46.96 -32.16 -12.95
C ILE A 163 47.72 -30.90 -13.32
#